data_938360c3a963476386965371f803b419
#
_entry.id   938360c3a963476386965371f803b419
#
_cell.length_a   1.000
_cell.length_b   1.000
_cell.length_c   1.000
_cell.angle_alpha   90.00
_cell.angle_beta   90.00
_cell.angle_gamma   90.00
#
_symmetry.space_group_name_H-M   'P 1'
#
loop_
_entity.id
_entity.type
_entity.pdbx_description
1 polymer ?
#
loop_
_entity_poly.entity_id
_entity_poly.type
_entity_poly.pdbx_seq_one_letter_code
_entity_poly.pdbx_strand_id
1 'polypeptide(L)'
;ASRLVSVKNETAMLTTFNEVNMKPIMDLRGKYKDEFKEKYGVGLGFMSFFTKACTIALQEFPSVNSMIDGDHMISYNFADVGIAVSTEKGLMVPVLRNAEEMNLLEIESTIKDLAIKARDGKISIEEITGGTFTITNGGVFGSMLSTPIINPPQSAILGMHNIVERPVAINGKVEIRPIMYVALSYDHRIIDGKDSVGFLVKVKEVLENPEEHVFEGEDPKKILMSYKK
;
A
#
# COMPACT_ATOMS: atom_id res chain seq x y z
N ALA A 1 2.42 -9.44 21.78
CA ALA A 1 1.61 -8.49 22.58
C ALA A 1 2.48 -7.33 23.11
N SER A 2 3.60 -7.58 23.79
CA SER A 2 4.47 -6.52 24.38
C SER A 2 4.92 -5.49 23.33
N ARG A 3 5.39 -5.93 22.16
CA ARG A 3 5.86 -5.04 21.06
C ARG A 3 4.79 -4.06 20.60
N LEU A 4 3.53 -4.49 20.46
CA LEU A 4 2.43 -3.61 20.02
C LEU A 4 2.07 -2.57 21.09
N VAL A 5 2.12 -2.96 22.36
CA VAL A 5 1.88 -2.04 23.50
C VAL A 5 3.00 -1.02 23.59
N SER A 6 4.27 -1.46 23.46
CA SER A 6 5.45 -0.56 23.46
C SER A 6 5.31 0.52 22.39
N VAL A 7 5.05 0.13 21.13
CA VAL A 7 4.88 1.08 20.02
C VAL A 7 3.82 2.13 20.31
N LYS A 8 2.65 1.70 20.81
CA LYS A 8 1.56 2.62 21.13
C LYS A 8 1.93 3.61 22.23
N ASN A 9 2.77 3.20 23.18
CA ASN A 9 3.19 4.04 24.30
C ASN A 9 4.41 4.93 23.97
N GLU A 10 5.23 4.53 23.00
CA GLU A 10 6.48 5.21 22.63
C GLU A 10 6.32 6.18 21.45
N THR A 11 5.16 6.17 20.79
CA THR A 11 4.87 7.04 19.64
C THR A 11 3.74 8.02 19.93
N ALA A 12 3.78 9.20 19.32
CA ALA A 12 2.65 10.11 19.24
C ALA A 12 1.76 9.73 18.05
N MET A 13 1.17 8.52 18.11
CA MET A 13 0.47 7.93 16.98
C MET A 13 -0.90 8.57 16.75
N LEU A 14 -1.10 9.08 15.54
CA LEU A 14 -2.38 9.53 15.00
C LEU A 14 -2.76 8.74 13.77
N THR A 15 -4.03 8.83 13.37
CA THR A 15 -4.52 8.27 12.11
C THR A 15 -5.32 9.31 11.36
N THR A 16 -4.99 9.51 10.09
CA THR A 16 -5.81 10.27 9.13
C THR A 16 -6.46 9.31 8.16
N PHE A 17 -7.63 9.69 7.63
CA PHE A 17 -8.43 8.86 6.74
C PHE A 17 -8.75 9.60 5.45
N ASN A 18 -8.94 8.83 4.39
CA ASN A 18 -9.51 9.32 3.14
C ASN A 18 -10.36 8.21 2.49
N GLU A 19 -11.17 8.57 1.53
CA GLU A 19 -11.91 7.63 0.69
C GLU A 19 -11.35 7.60 -0.72
N VAL A 20 -11.30 6.42 -1.31
CA VAL A 20 -10.82 6.19 -2.68
C VAL A 20 -11.95 5.62 -3.52
N ASN A 21 -12.24 6.27 -4.64
CA ASN A 21 -13.07 5.71 -5.69
C ASN A 21 -12.28 4.64 -6.44
N MET A 22 -12.62 3.38 -6.19
CA MET A 22 -11.90 2.23 -6.76
C MET A 22 -12.28 1.93 -8.21
N LYS A 23 -13.29 2.62 -8.77
CA LYS A 23 -13.79 2.32 -10.12
C LYS A 23 -12.70 2.36 -11.19
N PRO A 24 -11.81 3.37 -11.27
CA PRO A 24 -10.77 3.40 -12.31
C PRO A 24 -9.88 2.15 -12.29
N ILE A 25 -9.41 1.74 -11.11
CA ILE A 25 -8.57 0.54 -10.97
C ILE A 25 -9.36 -0.74 -11.25
N MET A 26 -10.61 -0.82 -10.78
CA MET A 26 -11.47 -1.98 -11.02
C MET A 26 -11.78 -2.16 -12.50
N ASP A 27 -12.07 -1.07 -13.22
CA ASP A 27 -12.31 -1.09 -14.67
C ASP A 27 -11.05 -1.54 -15.42
N LEU A 28 -9.89 -0.97 -15.08
CA LEU A 28 -8.61 -1.32 -15.67
C LEU A 28 -8.25 -2.80 -15.42
N ARG A 29 -8.38 -3.28 -14.18
CA ARG A 29 -8.24 -4.69 -13.86
C ARG A 29 -9.24 -5.56 -14.60
N GLY A 30 -10.51 -5.18 -14.62
CA GLY A 30 -11.56 -5.91 -15.34
C GLY A 30 -11.21 -6.12 -16.79
N LYS A 31 -10.62 -5.12 -17.43
CA LYS A 31 -10.24 -5.14 -18.85
C LYS A 31 -9.03 -6.02 -19.15
N TYR A 32 -8.03 -6.07 -18.26
CA TYR A 32 -6.72 -6.66 -18.58
C TYR A 32 -6.31 -7.86 -17.74
N LYS A 33 -7.00 -8.19 -16.63
CA LYS A 33 -6.59 -9.23 -15.69
C LYS A 33 -6.41 -10.62 -16.30
N ASP A 34 -7.27 -10.99 -17.25
CA ASP A 34 -7.26 -12.32 -17.87
C ASP A 34 -6.09 -12.46 -18.85
N GLU A 35 -5.88 -11.47 -19.73
CA GLU A 35 -4.75 -11.42 -20.66
C GLU A 35 -3.41 -11.34 -19.89
N PHE A 36 -3.36 -10.56 -18.81
CA PHE A 36 -2.20 -10.45 -17.95
C PHE A 36 -1.86 -11.79 -17.27
N LYS A 37 -2.87 -12.46 -16.71
CA LYS A 37 -2.71 -13.77 -16.07
C LYS A 37 -2.28 -14.85 -17.06
N GLU A 38 -2.86 -14.88 -18.26
CA GLU A 38 -2.48 -15.81 -19.31
C GLU A 38 -1.01 -15.63 -19.70
N LYS A 39 -0.58 -14.38 -19.89
CA LYS A 39 0.79 -14.07 -20.31
C LYS A 39 1.83 -14.35 -19.24
N TYR A 40 1.57 -13.97 -17.99
CA TYR A 40 2.58 -13.97 -16.94
C TYR A 40 2.41 -15.06 -15.89
N GLY A 41 1.27 -15.71 -15.81
CA GLY A 41 0.97 -16.72 -14.76
C GLY A 41 0.69 -16.11 -13.38
N VAL A 42 0.57 -14.78 -13.30
CA VAL A 42 0.29 -14.01 -12.09
C VAL A 42 -0.91 -13.12 -12.32
N GLY A 43 -1.79 -12.99 -11.32
CA GLY A 43 -2.97 -12.14 -11.42
C GLY A 43 -2.61 -10.66 -11.24
N LEU A 44 -3.28 -9.78 -11.96
CA LEU A 44 -3.20 -8.33 -11.74
C LEU A 44 -4.08 -7.97 -10.53
N GLY A 45 -3.49 -7.82 -9.37
CA GLY A 45 -4.16 -7.52 -8.09
C GLY A 45 -4.26 -6.02 -7.80
N PHE A 46 -4.96 -5.69 -6.72
CA PHE A 46 -4.97 -4.31 -6.21
C PHE A 46 -3.67 -3.92 -5.52
N MET A 47 -2.95 -4.91 -4.96
CA MET A 47 -1.75 -4.64 -4.16
C MET A 47 -0.64 -3.96 -4.95
N SER A 48 -0.46 -4.31 -6.23
CA SER A 48 0.53 -3.63 -7.08
C SER A 48 0.19 -2.16 -7.29
N PHE A 49 -1.08 -1.82 -7.50
CA PHE A 49 -1.52 -0.42 -7.62
C PHE A 49 -1.33 0.35 -6.32
N PHE A 50 -1.71 -0.23 -5.17
CA PHE A 50 -1.52 0.41 -3.88
C PHE A 50 -0.05 0.56 -3.53
N THR A 51 0.78 -0.44 -3.80
CA THR A 51 2.22 -0.34 -3.59
C THR A 51 2.82 0.77 -4.46
N LYS A 52 2.45 0.83 -5.74
CA LYS A 52 2.93 1.88 -6.66
C LYS A 52 2.46 3.26 -6.22
N ALA A 53 1.20 3.41 -5.82
CA ALA A 53 0.68 4.67 -5.29
C ALA A 53 1.42 5.12 -4.03
N CYS A 54 1.73 4.18 -3.13
CA CYS A 54 2.51 4.48 -1.93
C CYS A 54 3.94 4.90 -2.28
N THR A 55 4.64 4.19 -3.18
CA THR A 55 6.02 4.54 -3.53
C THR A 55 6.12 5.91 -4.19
N ILE A 56 5.16 6.28 -5.04
CA ILE A 56 5.07 7.63 -5.63
C ILE A 56 4.86 8.68 -4.51
N ALA A 57 3.93 8.42 -3.59
CA ALA A 57 3.65 9.34 -2.49
C ALA A 57 4.84 9.45 -1.50
N LEU A 58 5.57 8.35 -1.23
CA LEU A 58 6.76 8.38 -0.35
C LEU A 58 7.90 9.25 -0.90
N GLN A 59 8.02 9.38 -2.23
CA GLN A 59 8.98 10.29 -2.86
C GLN A 59 8.62 11.78 -2.65
N GLU A 60 7.32 12.10 -2.65
CA GLU A 60 6.84 13.47 -2.43
C GLU A 60 6.82 13.85 -0.93
N PHE A 61 6.66 12.88 -0.04
CA PHE A 61 6.54 13.06 1.41
C PHE A 61 7.60 12.23 2.16
N PRO A 62 8.89 12.62 2.11
CA PRO A 62 9.99 11.83 2.68
C PRO A 62 9.90 11.64 4.20
N SER A 63 9.22 12.53 4.93
CA SER A 63 8.95 12.37 6.36
C SER A 63 8.17 11.09 6.67
N VAL A 64 7.27 10.66 5.75
CA VAL A 64 6.49 9.42 5.87
C VAL A 64 7.35 8.18 5.66
N ASN A 65 8.46 8.30 4.91
CA ASN A 65 9.45 7.24 4.68
C ASN A 65 10.69 7.43 5.57
N SER A 66 10.48 7.69 6.85
CA SER A 66 11.54 8.01 7.80
C SER A 66 11.37 7.23 9.09
N MET A 67 12.41 7.20 9.92
CA MET A 67 12.34 6.66 11.28
C MET A 67 13.08 7.56 12.27
N ILE A 68 12.81 7.38 13.55
CA ILE A 68 13.56 8.00 14.65
C ILE A 68 14.66 7.04 15.10
N ASP A 69 15.89 7.55 15.18
CA ASP A 69 17.02 6.86 15.75
C ASP A 69 17.73 7.79 16.77
N GLY A 70 17.46 7.57 18.06
CA GLY A 70 17.87 8.49 19.11
C GLY A 70 17.31 9.90 18.89
N ASP A 71 18.20 10.88 18.75
CA ASP A 71 17.86 12.28 18.51
C ASP A 71 17.83 12.66 17.01
N HIS A 72 17.92 11.68 16.11
CA HIS A 72 18.00 11.89 14.67
C HIS A 72 16.76 11.33 13.97
N MET A 73 16.35 12.02 12.90
CA MET A 73 15.42 11.48 11.92
C MET A 73 16.22 10.95 10.73
N ILE A 74 16.03 9.66 10.42
CA ILE A 74 16.63 9.01 9.26
C ILE A 74 15.58 8.90 8.18
N SER A 75 15.80 9.57 7.06
CA SER A 75 14.96 9.48 5.86
C SER A 75 15.61 8.56 4.83
N TYR A 76 14.78 7.69 4.23
CA TYR A 76 15.24 6.75 3.21
C TYR A 76 15.03 7.32 1.81
N ASN A 77 16.00 7.10 0.92
CA ASN A 77 15.91 7.45 -0.50
C ASN A 77 15.47 6.26 -1.37
N PHE A 78 15.00 5.20 -0.76
CA PHE A 78 14.42 4.00 -1.35
C PHE A 78 13.17 3.59 -0.55
N ALA A 79 12.30 2.77 -1.11
CA ALA A 79 11.10 2.30 -0.45
C ALA A 79 11.08 0.76 -0.35
N ASP A 80 11.40 0.25 0.83
CA ASP A 80 11.26 -1.16 1.18
C ASP A 80 9.88 -1.37 1.83
N VAL A 81 8.90 -1.84 1.04
CA VAL A 81 7.51 -1.87 1.45
C VAL A 81 7.13 -3.22 2.03
N GLY A 82 6.79 -3.24 3.32
CA GLY A 82 6.23 -4.41 3.99
C GLY A 82 4.75 -4.62 3.61
N ILE A 83 4.40 -5.85 3.26
CA ILE A 83 3.02 -6.25 2.96
C ILE A 83 2.53 -7.22 4.03
N ALA A 84 1.51 -6.84 4.78
CA ALA A 84 0.97 -7.70 5.82
C ALA A 84 0.27 -8.94 5.24
N VAL A 85 0.73 -10.12 5.61
CA VAL A 85 0.20 -11.43 5.18
C VAL A 85 -0.27 -12.21 6.39
N SER A 86 -1.52 -12.68 6.37
CA SER A 86 -2.06 -13.59 7.38
C SER A 86 -1.59 -15.01 7.11
N THR A 87 -1.08 -15.67 8.17
CA THR A 87 -0.65 -17.06 8.17
C THR A 87 -1.27 -17.79 9.36
N GLU A 88 -1.20 -19.11 9.38
CA GLU A 88 -1.65 -19.91 10.54
C GLU A 88 -0.89 -19.58 11.84
N LYS A 89 0.36 -19.12 11.72
CA LYS A 89 1.20 -18.73 12.85
C LYS A 89 1.01 -17.26 13.28
N GLY A 90 0.10 -16.53 12.63
CA GLY A 90 -0.16 -15.12 12.88
C GLY A 90 0.18 -14.22 11.69
N LEU A 91 0.24 -12.92 11.95
CA LEU A 91 0.54 -11.90 10.94
C LEU A 91 2.06 -11.82 10.71
N MET A 92 2.46 -11.93 9.45
CA MET A 92 3.84 -11.68 9.00
C MET A 92 3.85 -10.49 8.04
N VAL A 93 4.98 -9.79 7.97
CA VAL A 93 5.13 -8.60 7.13
C VAL A 93 6.38 -8.77 6.25
N PRO A 94 6.30 -9.60 5.19
CA PRO A 94 7.37 -9.69 4.22
C PRO A 94 7.58 -8.37 3.49
N VAL A 95 8.80 -8.11 3.03
CA VAL A 95 9.25 -6.82 2.52
C VAL A 95 9.61 -6.91 1.04
N LEU A 96 8.98 -6.06 0.23
CA LEU A 96 9.38 -5.79 -1.15
C LEU A 96 10.53 -4.78 -1.13
N ARG A 97 11.69 -5.17 -1.64
CA ARG A 97 12.88 -4.31 -1.69
C ARG A 97 12.84 -3.39 -2.90
N ASN A 98 13.20 -2.12 -2.70
CA ASN A 98 13.22 -1.10 -3.75
C ASN A 98 11.91 -1.09 -4.56
N ALA A 99 10.77 -1.10 -3.86
CA ALA A 99 9.46 -1.21 -4.50
C ALA A 99 9.14 -0.03 -5.43
N GLU A 100 9.83 1.10 -5.28
CA GLU A 100 9.74 2.27 -6.17
C GLU A 100 10.23 1.95 -7.58
N GLU A 101 11.20 1.05 -7.72
CA GLU A 101 11.76 0.63 -9.02
C GLU A 101 10.94 -0.47 -9.71
N MET A 102 10.09 -1.17 -8.94
CA MET A 102 9.31 -2.30 -9.43
C MET A 102 8.15 -1.86 -10.33
N ASN A 103 7.92 -2.61 -11.40
CA ASN A 103 6.69 -2.54 -12.18
C ASN A 103 5.56 -3.40 -11.54
N LEU A 104 4.33 -3.31 -12.07
CA LEU A 104 3.18 -4.01 -11.48
C LEU A 104 3.33 -5.54 -11.48
N LEU A 105 3.97 -6.11 -12.51
CA LEU A 105 4.23 -7.56 -12.60
C LEU A 105 5.23 -8.01 -11.52
N GLU A 106 6.32 -7.27 -11.35
CA GLU A 106 7.34 -7.57 -10.35
C GLU A 106 6.76 -7.50 -8.93
N ILE A 107 5.94 -6.49 -8.65
CA ILE A 107 5.26 -6.34 -7.36
C ILE A 107 4.33 -7.55 -7.11
N GLU A 108 3.43 -7.88 -8.05
CA GLU A 108 2.49 -9.00 -7.87
C GLU A 108 3.20 -10.35 -7.75
N SER A 109 4.25 -10.57 -8.54
CA SER A 109 5.05 -11.81 -8.49
C SER A 109 5.77 -11.94 -7.14
N THR A 110 6.42 -10.88 -6.70
CA THR A 110 7.15 -10.87 -5.42
C THR A 110 6.20 -11.05 -4.23
N ILE A 111 5.06 -10.35 -4.22
CA ILE A 111 4.05 -10.54 -3.17
C ILE A 111 3.56 -11.98 -3.12
N LYS A 112 3.28 -12.58 -4.28
CA LYS A 112 2.83 -13.98 -4.37
C LYS A 112 3.87 -14.94 -3.80
N ASP A 113 5.13 -14.79 -4.19
CA ASP A 113 6.22 -15.67 -3.76
C ASP A 113 6.48 -15.53 -2.26
N LEU A 114 6.54 -14.30 -1.75
CA LEU A 114 6.72 -14.05 -0.31
C LEU A 114 5.52 -14.56 0.52
N ALA A 115 4.29 -14.40 0.01
CA ALA A 115 3.11 -14.91 0.70
C ALA A 115 3.07 -16.45 0.77
N ILE A 116 3.53 -17.14 -0.29
CA ILE A 116 3.67 -18.60 -0.28
C ILE A 116 4.73 -19.01 0.74
N LYS A 117 5.92 -18.41 0.71
CA LYS A 117 6.99 -18.68 1.69
C LYS A 117 6.54 -18.44 3.12
N ALA A 118 5.80 -17.36 3.37
CA ALA A 118 5.28 -17.05 4.70
C ALA A 118 4.29 -18.10 5.21
N ARG A 119 3.36 -18.54 4.37
CA ARG A 119 2.37 -19.60 4.72
C ARG A 119 3.03 -20.95 4.91
N ASP A 120 4.01 -21.28 4.09
CA ASP A 120 4.79 -22.54 4.20
C ASP A 120 5.79 -22.52 5.37
N GLY A 121 5.95 -21.39 6.07
CA GLY A 121 6.94 -21.25 7.14
C GLY A 121 8.39 -21.27 6.66
N LYS A 122 8.64 -20.93 5.39
CA LYS A 122 9.95 -20.92 4.74
C LYS A 122 10.53 -19.51 4.53
N ILE A 123 9.84 -18.50 5.03
CA ILE A 123 10.29 -17.10 4.91
C ILE A 123 11.51 -16.88 5.81
N SER A 124 12.53 -16.19 5.31
CA SER A 124 13.73 -15.89 6.08
C SER A 124 13.55 -14.63 6.95
N ILE A 125 14.46 -14.44 7.90
CA ILE A 125 14.47 -13.23 8.75
C ILE A 125 14.75 -11.99 7.90
N GLU A 126 15.64 -12.10 6.92
CA GLU A 126 15.97 -11.01 6.01
C GLU A 126 14.76 -10.57 5.18
N GLU A 127 13.88 -11.49 4.82
CA GLU A 127 12.67 -11.20 4.03
C GLU A 127 11.56 -10.49 4.85
N ILE A 128 11.67 -10.44 6.18
CA ILE A 128 10.67 -9.80 7.07
C ILE A 128 11.24 -8.65 7.92
N THR A 129 12.47 -8.24 7.69
CA THR A 129 13.13 -7.15 8.45
C THR A 129 13.56 -6.02 7.53
N GLY A 130 13.77 -4.83 8.09
CA GLY A 130 14.34 -3.68 7.36
C GLY A 130 13.38 -2.96 6.42
N GLY A 131 12.07 -3.23 6.47
CA GLY A 131 11.09 -2.43 5.73
C GLY A 131 11.03 -0.99 6.22
N THR A 132 10.75 -0.05 5.30
CA THR A 132 10.67 1.40 5.61
C THR A 132 9.23 1.90 5.73
N PHE A 133 8.26 1.18 5.16
CA PHE A 133 6.84 1.46 5.19
C PHE A 133 6.04 0.15 5.18
N THR A 134 4.80 0.15 5.66
CA THR A 134 3.97 -1.07 5.66
C THR A 134 2.58 -0.79 5.06
N ILE A 135 2.07 -1.75 4.30
CA ILE A 135 0.68 -1.78 3.83
C ILE A 135 -0.01 -2.99 4.45
N THR A 136 -1.17 -2.76 5.07
CA THR A 136 -2.02 -3.81 5.64
C THR A 136 -3.42 -3.75 5.07
N ASN A 137 -4.07 -4.92 4.87
CA ASN A 137 -5.39 -5.00 4.28
C ASN A 137 -6.36 -5.74 5.21
N GLY A 138 -7.19 -4.97 5.93
CA GLY A 138 -8.30 -5.49 6.73
C GLY A 138 -9.58 -5.76 5.93
N GLY A 139 -9.65 -5.26 4.70
CA GLY A 139 -10.83 -5.40 3.83
C GLY A 139 -11.14 -6.85 3.43
N VAL A 140 -10.12 -7.70 3.36
CA VAL A 140 -10.28 -9.15 3.09
C VAL A 140 -11.08 -9.85 4.19
N PHE A 141 -11.15 -9.27 5.38
CA PHE A 141 -11.96 -9.73 6.51
C PHE A 141 -13.24 -8.94 6.71
N GLY A 142 -13.55 -8.00 5.80
CA GLY A 142 -14.75 -7.16 5.85
C GLY A 142 -14.63 -5.89 6.69
N SER A 143 -13.42 -5.49 7.11
CA SER A 143 -13.25 -4.25 7.87
C SER A 143 -13.63 -3.04 7.04
N MET A 144 -14.54 -2.22 7.57
CA MET A 144 -14.93 -0.95 6.96
C MET A 144 -13.84 0.12 7.18
N LEU A 145 -13.32 0.21 8.40
CA LEU A 145 -12.35 1.20 8.83
C LEU A 145 -11.64 0.75 10.09
N SER A 146 -10.34 0.93 10.17
CA SER A 146 -9.52 0.65 11.34
C SER A 146 -8.35 1.62 11.42
N THR A 147 -7.75 1.71 12.61
CA THR A 147 -6.53 2.47 12.88
C THR A 147 -5.37 1.49 13.04
N PRO A 148 -4.61 1.18 11.98
CA PRO A 148 -3.53 0.20 12.08
C PRO A 148 -2.43 0.70 13.03
N ILE A 149 -1.76 -0.23 13.71
CA ILE A 149 -0.62 0.08 14.57
C ILE A 149 0.64 0.09 13.70
N ILE A 150 1.47 1.10 13.86
CA ILE A 150 2.75 1.25 13.16
C ILE A 150 3.65 0.03 13.41
N ASN A 151 4.38 -0.41 12.39
CA ASN A 151 5.36 -1.50 12.50
C ASN A 151 6.75 -0.91 12.75
N PRO A 152 7.25 -0.89 14.01
CA PRO A 152 8.51 -0.24 14.33
C PRO A 152 9.71 -0.92 13.62
N PRO A 153 10.77 -0.18 13.28
CA PRO A 153 11.03 1.24 13.59
C PRO A 153 10.40 2.24 12.60
N GLN A 154 9.53 1.79 11.71
CA GLN A 154 8.83 2.64 10.74
C GLN A 154 7.99 3.71 11.44
N SER A 155 7.72 4.81 10.73
CA SER A 155 6.93 5.93 11.26
C SER A 155 5.50 5.99 10.72
N ALA A 156 5.15 5.14 9.74
CA ALA A 156 3.81 5.12 9.19
C ALA A 156 3.40 3.75 8.63
N ILE A 157 2.09 3.56 8.51
CA ILE A 157 1.47 2.36 7.95
C ILE A 157 0.17 2.74 7.23
N LEU A 158 -0.02 2.22 6.03
CA LEU A 158 -1.29 2.34 5.28
C LEU A 158 -2.21 1.16 5.60
N GLY A 159 -3.44 1.46 5.98
CA GLY A 159 -4.53 0.50 6.12
C GLY A 159 -5.48 0.56 4.92
N MET A 160 -5.68 -0.58 4.27
CA MET A 160 -6.73 -0.80 3.28
C MET A 160 -7.94 -1.47 3.93
N HIS A 161 -9.12 -1.22 3.38
CA HIS A 161 -10.38 -1.75 3.91
C HIS A 161 -11.24 -2.35 2.80
N ASN A 162 -12.47 -2.79 3.14
CA ASN A 162 -13.36 -3.36 2.15
C ASN A 162 -13.83 -2.31 1.12
N ILE A 163 -14.17 -2.81 -0.07
CA ILE A 163 -14.76 -2.00 -1.13
C ILE A 163 -16.28 -2.15 -1.01
N VAL A 164 -16.98 -1.02 -0.88
CA VAL A 164 -18.43 -0.99 -0.74
C VAL A 164 -19.02 -0.02 -1.75
N GLU A 165 -20.07 -0.43 -2.44
CA GLU A 165 -20.83 0.49 -3.29
C GLU A 165 -21.55 1.53 -2.44
N ARG A 166 -21.27 2.82 -2.73
CA ARG A 166 -21.85 3.96 -2.00
C ARG A 166 -22.38 5.00 -2.97
N PRO A 167 -23.47 5.69 -2.62
CA PRO A 167 -23.89 6.88 -3.34
C PRO A 167 -22.91 8.02 -3.05
N VAL A 168 -22.32 8.59 -4.11
CA VAL A 168 -21.37 9.70 -4.02
C VAL A 168 -21.78 10.81 -4.99
N ALA A 169 -21.42 12.04 -4.69
CA ALA A 169 -21.66 13.19 -5.56
C ALA A 169 -20.53 13.29 -6.60
N ILE A 170 -20.86 13.13 -7.87
CA ILE A 170 -19.94 13.29 -9.01
C ILE A 170 -20.53 14.33 -9.96
N ASN A 171 -19.83 15.45 -10.16
CA ASN A 171 -20.27 16.53 -11.03
C ASN A 171 -21.73 16.99 -10.77
N GLY A 172 -22.10 17.08 -9.48
CA GLY A 172 -23.45 17.51 -9.07
C GLY A 172 -24.54 16.43 -9.21
N LYS A 173 -24.21 15.21 -9.55
CA LYS A 173 -25.14 14.06 -9.63
C LYS A 173 -24.78 13.01 -8.58
N VAL A 174 -25.80 12.29 -8.12
CA VAL A 174 -25.57 11.10 -7.26
C VAL A 174 -25.26 9.90 -8.15
N GLU A 175 -24.11 9.29 -7.93
CA GLU A 175 -23.67 8.09 -8.64
C GLU A 175 -23.26 7.01 -7.65
N ILE A 176 -23.48 5.74 -8.01
CA ILE A 176 -22.98 4.62 -7.22
C ILE A 176 -21.52 4.36 -7.63
N ARG A 177 -20.63 4.33 -6.63
CA ARG A 177 -19.20 4.05 -6.82
C ARG A 177 -18.70 3.04 -5.79
N PRO A 178 -17.78 2.16 -6.21
CA PRO A 178 -17.05 1.30 -5.27
C PRO A 178 -16.04 2.14 -4.50
N ILE A 179 -16.30 2.35 -3.22
CA ILE A 179 -15.49 3.19 -2.34
C ILE A 179 -14.72 2.30 -1.35
N MET A 180 -13.42 2.59 -1.20
CA MET A 180 -12.59 2.04 -0.13
C MET A 180 -12.17 3.17 0.80
N TYR A 181 -12.35 2.99 2.11
CA TYR A 181 -11.69 3.84 3.08
C TYR A 181 -10.23 3.39 3.24
N VAL A 182 -9.34 4.37 3.27
CA VAL A 182 -7.91 4.17 3.54
C VAL A 182 -7.52 4.95 4.77
N ALA A 183 -6.61 4.39 5.54
CA ALA A 183 -6.11 4.98 6.78
C ALA A 183 -4.59 5.07 6.75
N LEU A 184 -4.03 6.20 7.15
CA LEU A 184 -2.61 6.34 7.43
C LEU A 184 -2.45 6.57 8.93
N SER A 185 -1.90 5.57 9.64
CA SER A 185 -1.41 5.78 11.00
C SER A 185 0.05 6.21 10.94
N TYR A 186 0.41 7.21 11.73
CA TYR A 186 1.74 7.82 11.67
C TYR A 186 2.20 8.36 13.03
N ASP A 187 3.50 8.49 13.19
CA ASP A 187 4.13 9.08 14.36
C ASP A 187 4.25 10.61 14.20
N HIS A 188 3.42 11.34 14.96
CA HIS A 188 3.34 12.79 14.85
C HIS A 188 4.60 13.52 15.38
N ARG A 189 5.55 12.80 15.95
CA ARG A 189 6.85 13.38 16.34
C ARG A 189 7.69 13.77 15.15
N ILE A 190 7.51 13.10 13.98
CA ILE A 190 8.27 13.39 12.75
C ILE A 190 7.40 13.61 11.51
N ILE A 191 6.12 13.23 11.53
CA ILE A 191 5.18 13.44 10.43
C ILE A 191 4.13 14.41 10.91
N ASP A 192 4.04 15.59 10.31
CA ASP A 192 3.02 16.58 10.64
C ASP A 192 1.68 16.33 9.91
N GLY A 193 0.66 17.13 10.25
CA GLY A 193 -0.66 17.01 9.64
C GLY A 193 -0.68 17.31 8.14
N LYS A 194 0.19 18.20 7.65
CA LYS A 194 0.30 18.54 6.24
C LYS A 194 0.86 17.35 5.44
N ASP A 195 1.93 16.76 5.91
CA ASP A 195 2.59 15.65 5.24
C ASP A 195 1.72 14.37 5.28
N SER A 196 1.12 14.05 6.44
CA SER A 196 0.26 12.87 6.56
C SER A 196 -1.00 12.95 5.69
N VAL A 197 -1.67 14.10 5.68
CA VAL A 197 -2.86 14.32 4.83
C VAL A 197 -2.45 14.39 3.37
N GLY A 198 -1.38 15.12 3.04
CA GLY A 198 -0.85 15.23 1.68
C GLY A 198 -0.47 13.88 1.08
N PHE A 199 0.23 13.03 1.86
CA PHE A 199 0.56 11.65 1.46
C PHE A 199 -0.70 10.87 1.08
N LEU A 200 -1.72 10.88 1.94
CA LEU A 200 -2.94 10.10 1.69
C LEU A 200 -3.76 10.66 0.53
N VAL A 201 -3.76 11.99 0.33
CA VAL A 201 -4.35 12.63 -0.86
C VAL A 201 -3.61 12.18 -2.12
N LYS A 202 -2.27 12.14 -2.09
CA LYS A 202 -1.48 11.66 -3.25
C LYS A 202 -1.76 10.20 -3.58
N VAL A 203 -1.83 9.33 -2.59
CA VAL A 203 -2.22 7.93 -2.78
C VAL A 203 -3.59 7.85 -3.47
N LYS A 204 -4.58 8.63 -3.00
CA LYS A 204 -5.91 8.72 -3.62
C LYS A 204 -5.82 9.19 -5.07
N GLU A 205 -5.09 10.25 -5.36
CA GLU A 205 -4.93 10.80 -6.72
C GLU A 205 -4.38 9.75 -7.69
N VAL A 206 -3.34 9.03 -7.28
CA VAL A 206 -2.72 7.97 -8.11
C VAL A 206 -3.71 6.84 -8.38
N LEU A 207 -4.46 6.41 -7.36
CA LEU A 207 -5.42 5.30 -7.47
C LEU A 207 -6.66 5.69 -8.29
N GLU A 208 -7.09 6.94 -8.24
CA GLU A 208 -8.23 7.45 -9.00
C GLU A 208 -7.88 7.86 -10.42
N ASN A 209 -6.58 8.11 -10.72
CA ASN A 209 -6.05 8.47 -12.04
C ASN A 209 -4.85 7.60 -12.43
N PRO A 210 -5.00 6.27 -12.49
CA PRO A 210 -3.87 5.35 -12.73
C PRO A 210 -3.27 5.51 -14.14
N GLU A 211 -4.04 5.93 -15.14
CA GLU A 211 -3.54 6.14 -16.50
C GLU A 211 -2.46 7.24 -16.53
N GLU A 212 -2.65 8.31 -15.76
CA GLU A 212 -1.68 9.41 -15.70
C GLU A 212 -0.48 9.06 -14.81
N HIS A 213 -0.73 8.53 -13.61
CA HIS A 213 0.30 8.40 -12.59
C HIS A 213 1.06 7.07 -12.60
N VAL A 214 0.39 5.97 -13.01
CA VAL A 214 1.01 4.64 -13.04
C VAL A 214 1.52 4.30 -14.43
N PHE A 215 0.82 4.77 -15.47
CA PHE A 215 1.17 4.50 -16.86
C PHE A 215 1.73 5.72 -17.60
N GLU A 216 1.94 6.84 -16.91
CA GLU A 216 2.57 8.07 -17.42
C GLU A 216 1.90 8.61 -18.71
N GLY A 217 0.58 8.42 -18.81
CA GLY A 217 -0.21 8.80 -19.99
C GLY A 217 -0.08 7.86 -21.18
N GLU A 218 0.68 6.78 -21.06
CA GLU A 218 0.77 5.76 -22.12
C GLU A 218 -0.43 4.79 -22.07
N ASP A 219 -0.66 4.05 -23.16
CA ASP A 219 -1.70 3.01 -23.22
C ASP A 219 -1.42 1.91 -22.17
N PRO A 220 -2.31 1.74 -21.17
CA PRO A 220 -2.14 0.71 -20.13
C PRO A 220 -1.94 -0.69 -20.72
N LYS A 221 -2.60 -1.02 -21.83
CA LYS A 221 -2.42 -2.32 -22.48
C LYS A 221 -1.00 -2.52 -22.96
N LYS A 222 -0.44 -1.51 -23.63
CA LYS A 222 0.92 -1.55 -24.15
C LYS A 222 1.93 -1.78 -23.03
N ILE A 223 1.79 -1.02 -21.93
CA ILE A 223 2.68 -1.13 -20.77
C ILE A 223 2.53 -2.49 -20.08
N LEU A 224 1.30 -2.86 -19.69
CA LEU A 224 1.04 -4.11 -18.99
C LEU A 224 1.50 -5.34 -19.80
N MET A 225 1.41 -5.28 -21.12
CA MET A 225 1.79 -6.40 -21.99
C MET A 225 3.25 -6.34 -22.45
N SER A 226 4.04 -5.32 -22.05
CA SER A 226 5.45 -5.17 -22.44
C SER A 226 6.43 -5.68 -21.38
N TYR A 227 5.97 -5.99 -20.16
CA TYR A 227 6.86 -6.43 -19.08
C TYR A 227 7.62 -7.71 -19.48
N LYS A 228 8.90 -7.76 -19.09
CA LYS A 228 9.74 -8.95 -19.26
C LYS A 228 9.62 -9.80 -18.00
N LYS A 229 9.58 -11.11 -18.20
CA LYS A 229 9.67 -12.09 -17.10
C LYS A 229 11.08 -12.16 -16.58
#